data_cf6e52f81df82028c7a468e766e8e723
#
_entry.id   cf6e52f81df82028c7a468e766e8e723
#
_cell.length_a   1.000
_cell.length_b   1.000
_cell.length_c   1.000
_cell.angle_alpha   90.00
_cell.angle_beta   90.00
_cell.angle_gamma   90.00
#
_symmetry.space_group_name_H-M   'P 1'
#
loop_
_entity.id
_entity.type
_entity.pdbx_description
1 polymer ?
#
loop_
_entity_poly.entity_id
_entity_poly.type
_entity_poly.pdbx_seq_one_letter_code
_entity_poly.pdbx_strand_id
1 'polypeptide(L)'
;MNTILSKKSTIARTAIIDAALVAAACLIPTLSHITALPLYKLNPMLIVLLTGMIAVRSRTNAFLLAVLLPVVSMLAVGMPTPLKALCMAAELLTIVGAYTALQRMWKASTARPWASFVAIVAAMLCGKGVYYALKALVIAPDALVTTPIATQAVVALVAATLFCTAQYLIARSK
;
A
#
# COMPACT_ATOMS: atom_id res chain seq x y z
N MET A 1 29.41 -8.48 20.02
CA MET A 1 28.16 -8.77 20.72
C MET A 1 27.10 -7.67 20.50
N ASN A 2 27.45 -6.40 20.43
CA ASN A 2 26.51 -5.28 20.26
C ASN A 2 25.76 -5.24 18.91
N THR A 3 26.34 -5.71 17.81
CA THR A 3 25.71 -5.73 16.48
C THR A 3 24.54 -6.71 16.37
N ILE A 4 24.62 -7.84 17.07
CA ILE A 4 23.56 -8.87 17.06
C ILE A 4 22.33 -8.36 17.87
N LEU A 5 22.57 -7.71 19.01
CA LEU A 5 21.51 -7.12 19.83
C LEU A 5 20.80 -5.98 19.12
N SER A 6 21.55 -5.11 18.43
CA SER A 6 20.99 -4.02 17.61
C SER A 6 20.13 -4.57 16.45
N LYS A 7 20.57 -5.62 15.77
CA LYS A 7 19.81 -6.25 14.68
C LYS A 7 18.51 -6.91 15.18
N LYS A 8 18.53 -7.59 16.34
CA LYS A 8 17.35 -8.17 16.96
C LYS A 8 16.31 -7.11 17.36
N SER A 9 16.76 -5.99 17.93
CA SER A 9 15.91 -4.85 18.30
C SER A 9 15.23 -4.24 17.07
N THR A 10 15.94 -4.09 15.96
CA THR A 10 15.38 -3.56 14.70
C THR A 10 14.34 -4.50 14.11
N ILE A 11 14.58 -5.80 14.10
CA ILE A 11 13.63 -6.81 13.61
C ILE A 11 12.36 -6.81 14.45
N ALA A 12 12.49 -6.82 15.79
CA ALA A 12 11.34 -6.78 16.69
C ALA A 12 10.49 -5.52 16.49
N ARG A 13 11.12 -4.37 16.36
CA ARG A 13 10.43 -3.09 16.06
C ARG A 13 9.67 -3.16 14.73
N THR A 14 10.29 -3.66 13.68
CA THR A 14 9.64 -3.84 12.38
C THR A 14 8.44 -4.75 12.47
N ALA A 15 8.58 -5.91 13.13
CA ALA A 15 7.49 -6.86 13.29
C ALA A 15 6.30 -6.27 14.08
N ILE A 16 6.55 -5.46 15.11
CA ILE A 16 5.48 -4.77 15.87
C ILE A 16 4.75 -3.75 14.98
N ILE A 17 5.49 -2.98 14.19
CA ILE A 17 4.90 -2.01 13.25
C ILE A 17 4.04 -2.73 12.22
N ASP A 18 4.55 -3.80 11.62
CA ASP A 18 3.82 -4.57 10.62
C ASP A 18 2.56 -5.22 11.20
N ALA A 19 2.64 -5.80 12.41
CA ALA A 19 1.48 -6.35 13.09
C ALA A 19 0.41 -5.28 13.36
N ALA A 20 0.80 -4.10 13.80
CA ALA A 20 -0.11 -2.98 14.01
C ALA A 20 -0.77 -2.50 12.70
N LEU A 21 0.00 -2.45 11.61
CA LEU A 21 -0.49 -2.06 10.28
C LEU A 21 -1.48 -3.10 9.73
N VAL A 22 -1.16 -4.39 9.87
CA VAL A 22 -2.07 -5.48 9.47
C VAL A 22 -3.35 -5.45 10.30
N ALA A 23 -3.25 -5.26 11.61
CA ALA A 23 -4.43 -5.11 12.48
C ALA A 23 -5.29 -3.92 12.06
N ALA A 24 -4.69 -2.77 11.76
CA ALA A 24 -5.40 -1.60 11.25
C ALA A 24 -6.12 -1.90 9.92
N ALA A 25 -5.47 -2.60 8.99
CA ALA A 25 -6.10 -3.00 7.73
C ALA A 25 -7.30 -3.92 7.92
N CYS A 26 -7.27 -4.81 8.92
CA CYS A 26 -8.39 -5.69 9.26
C CYS A 26 -9.54 -4.94 9.97
N LEU A 27 -9.22 -3.93 10.78
CA LEU A 27 -10.22 -3.15 11.52
C LEU A 27 -11.01 -2.19 10.62
N ILE A 28 -10.40 -1.63 9.57
CA ILE A 28 -11.06 -0.65 8.70
C ILE A 28 -12.34 -1.18 8.04
N PRO A 29 -12.38 -2.39 7.44
CA PRO A 29 -13.62 -2.96 6.91
C PRO A 29 -14.70 -3.12 7.99
N THR A 30 -14.32 -3.59 9.17
CA THR A 30 -15.24 -3.75 10.31
C THR A 30 -15.82 -2.41 10.76
N LEU A 31 -14.99 -1.38 10.89
CA LEU A 31 -15.42 -0.03 11.20
C LEU A 31 -16.34 0.55 10.12
N SER A 32 -16.08 0.27 8.85
CA SER A 32 -16.93 0.67 7.73
C SER A 32 -18.35 0.10 7.86
N HIS A 33 -18.48 -1.13 8.32
CA HIS A 33 -19.78 -1.76 8.57
C HIS A 33 -20.51 -1.15 9.78
N ILE A 34 -19.81 -0.86 10.86
CA ILE A 34 -20.39 -0.31 12.10
C ILE A 34 -20.82 1.16 11.89
N THR A 35 -20.00 1.96 11.22
CA THR A 35 -20.26 3.41 11.06
C THR A 35 -21.10 3.75 9.84
N ALA A 36 -21.43 2.78 9.00
CA ALA A 36 -22.07 2.97 7.68
C ALA A 36 -21.32 3.93 6.74
N LEU A 37 -20.07 4.29 7.09
CA LEU A 37 -19.21 5.12 6.24
C LEU A 37 -18.53 4.25 5.19
N PRO A 38 -18.51 4.67 3.92
CA PRO A 38 -17.90 3.87 2.84
C PRO A 38 -16.36 3.96 2.84
N LEU A 39 -15.72 3.62 3.97
CA LEU A 39 -14.27 3.68 4.16
C LEU A 39 -13.51 2.79 3.17
N TYR A 40 -14.16 1.74 2.65
CA TYR A 40 -13.59 0.88 1.61
C TYR A 40 -13.26 1.63 0.31
N LYS A 41 -13.94 2.76 0.04
CA LYS A 41 -13.65 3.62 -1.13
C LYS A 41 -12.29 4.32 -1.03
N LEU A 42 -11.74 4.47 0.17
CA LEU A 42 -10.43 5.09 0.43
C LEU A 42 -9.25 4.17 0.12
N ASN A 43 -9.50 2.94 -0.34
CA ASN A 43 -8.45 1.93 -0.55
C ASN A 43 -7.53 1.77 0.68
N PRO A 44 -8.07 1.33 1.83
CA PRO A 44 -7.34 1.32 3.09
C PRO A 44 -6.05 0.51 3.03
N MET A 45 -6.01 -0.59 2.27
CA MET A 45 -4.80 -1.41 2.13
C MET A 45 -3.66 -0.65 1.47
N LEU A 46 -3.96 0.23 0.51
CA LEU A 46 -2.96 1.12 -0.10
C LEU A 46 -2.41 2.11 0.92
N ILE A 47 -3.29 2.76 1.70
CA ILE A 47 -2.88 3.72 2.73
C ILE A 47 -1.98 3.05 3.77
N VAL A 48 -2.37 1.87 4.24
CA VAL A 48 -1.59 1.08 5.20
C VAL A 48 -0.23 0.68 4.62
N LEU A 49 -0.18 0.21 3.36
CA LEU A 49 1.06 -0.11 2.66
C LEU A 49 1.99 1.10 2.59
N LEU A 50 1.49 2.25 2.15
CA LEU A 50 2.28 3.48 2.06
C LEU A 50 2.80 3.92 3.44
N THR A 51 1.99 3.80 4.48
CA THR A 51 2.40 4.05 5.86
C THR A 51 3.54 3.12 6.28
N GLY A 52 3.45 1.84 5.97
CA GLY A 52 4.50 0.85 6.22
C GLY A 52 5.81 1.18 5.48
N MET A 53 5.72 1.62 4.23
CA MET A 53 6.88 2.05 3.43
C MET A 53 7.60 3.26 4.06
N ILE A 54 6.86 4.17 4.69
CA ILE A 54 7.42 5.32 5.40
C ILE A 54 8.04 4.89 6.74
N ALA A 55 7.33 4.10 7.52
CA ALA A 55 7.70 3.72 8.88
C ALA A 55 8.94 2.82 8.94
N VAL A 56 8.98 1.81 8.08
CA VAL A 56 10.05 0.79 8.10
C VAL A 56 11.19 1.09 7.13
N ARG A 57 10.90 1.78 6.02
CA ARG A 57 11.89 2.15 4.98
C ARG A 57 12.66 0.96 4.37
N SER A 58 12.14 -0.24 4.51
CA SER A 58 12.71 -1.47 3.94
C SER A 58 11.91 -1.90 2.71
N ARG A 59 12.61 -2.09 1.58
CA ARG A 59 11.97 -2.57 0.34
C ARG A 59 11.40 -3.97 0.51
N THR A 60 12.18 -4.87 1.11
CA THR A 60 11.74 -6.25 1.38
C THR A 60 10.47 -6.25 2.24
N ASN A 61 10.42 -5.40 3.25
CA ASN A 61 9.24 -5.27 4.10
C ASN A 61 8.02 -4.75 3.34
N ALA A 62 8.20 -3.80 2.43
CA ALA A 62 7.11 -3.30 1.60
C ALA A 62 6.51 -4.40 0.71
N PHE A 63 7.35 -5.27 0.12
CA PHE A 63 6.87 -6.43 -0.65
C PHE A 63 6.14 -7.46 0.24
N LEU A 64 6.64 -7.72 1.45
CA LEU A 64 5.96 -8.59 2.41
C LEU A 64 4.60 -8.04 2.80
N LEU A 65 4.49 -6.77 3.15
CA LEU A 65 3.23 -6.12 3.47
C LEU A 65 2.25 -6.14 2.30
N ALA A 66 2.72 -5.93 1.06
CA ALA A 66 1.87 -5.97 -0.12
C ALA A 66 1.15 -7.32 -0.30
N VAL A 67 1.76 -8.42 0.14
CA VAL A 67 1.15 -9.76 0.12
C VAL A 67 0.35 -10.02 1.39
N LEU A 68 0.91 -9.69 2.56
CA LEU A 68 0.31 -10.00 3.86
C LEU A 68 -1.03 -9.27 4.06
N LEU A 69 -1.14 -7.99 3.65
CA LEU A 69 -2.34 -7.20 3.89
C LEU A 69 -3.61 -7.83 3.31
N PRO A 70 -3.70 -8.17 2.01
CA PRO A 70 -4.91 -8.80 1.47
C PRO A 70 -5.10 -10.24 1.96
N VAL A 71 -4.03 -11.01 2.16
CA VAL A 71 -4.12 -12.39 2.61
C VAL A 71 -4.61 -12.48 4.06
N VAL A 72 -4.03 -11.70 4.97
CA VAL A 72 -4.45 -11.71 6.37
C VAL A 72 -5.86 -11.14 6.53
N SER A 73 -6.22 -10.08 5.79
CA SER A 73 -7.57 -9.54 5.81
C SER A 73 -8.61 -10.57 5.32
N MET A 74 -8.29 -11.32 4.28
CA MET A 74 -9.12 -12.42 3.79
C MET A 74 -9.31 -13.50 4.87
N LEU A 75 -8.23 -13.92 5.53
CA LEU A 75 -8.28 -14.99 6.54
C LEU A 75 -8.95 -14.54 7.84
N ALA A 76 -8.71 -13.31 8.28
CA ALA A 76 -9.20 -12.81 9.57
C ALA A 76 -10.64 -12.30 9.51
N VAL A 77 -11.04 -11.66 8.41
CA VAL A 77 -12.34 -10.98 8.28
C VAL A 77 -13.24 -11.66 7.24
N GLY A 78 -12.72 -12.62 6.47
CA GLY A 78 -13.45 -13.24 5.36
C GLY A 78 -13.62 -12.34 4.14
N MET A 79 -13.05 -11.16 4.16
CA MET A 79 -13.08 -10.19 3.05
C MET A 79 -11.68 -9.63 2.79
N PRO A 80 -11.30 -9.46 1.54
CA PRO A 80 -11.98 -9.74 0.27
C PRO A 80 -12.07 -11.25 -0.05
N THR A 81 -12.89 -11.63 -1.06
CA THR A 81 -12.91 -13.01 -1.57
C THR A 81 -11.52 -13.44 -2.05
N PRO A 82 -11.17 -14.74 -2.09
CA PRO A 82 -9.82 -15.20 -2.44
C PRO A 82 -9.29 -14.67 -3.77
N LEU A 83 -10.12 -14.69 -4.82
CA LEU A 83 -9.76 -14.16 -6.13
C LEU A 83 -9.51 -12.65 -6.11
N LYS A 84 -10.34 -11.93 -5.37
CA LYS A 84 -10.16 -10.47 -5.20
C LYS A 84 -8.92 -10.16 -4.36
N ALA A 85 -8.62 -10.95 -3.32
CA ALA A 85 -7.41 -10.82 -2.53
C ALA A 85 -6.15 -10.99 -3.39
N LEU A 86 -6.17 -11.97 -4.31
CA LEU A 86 -5.08 -12.19 -5.26
C LEU A 86 -4.87 -10.98 -6.18
N CYS A 87 -5.96 -10.44 -6.76
CA CYS A 87 -5.89 -9.24 -7.59
C CYS A 87 -5.36 -8.02 -6.81
N MET A 88 -5.77 -7.86 -5.54
CA MET A 88 -5.29 -6.78 -4.67
C MET A 88 -3.82 -6.96 -4.29
N ALA A 89 -3.38 -8.19 -4.02
CA ALA A 89 -1.97 -8.47 -3.77
C ALA A 89 -1.11 -8.13 -5.00
N ALA A 90 -1.54 -8.52 -6.20
CA ALA A 90 -0.87 -8.18 -7.45
C ALA A 90 -0.82 -6.66 -7.70
N GLU A 91 -1.91 -5.94 -7.41
CA GLU A 91 -1.95 -4.47 -7.45
C GLU A 91 -0.88 -3.85 -6.54
N LEU A 92 -0.87 -4.25 -5.26
CA LEU A 92 0.04 -3.70 -4.26
C LEU A 92 1.51 -4.06 -4.56
N LEU A 93 1.78 -5.29 -4.99
CA LEU A 93 3.11 -5.72 -5.44
C LEU A 93 3.60 -4.89 -6.63
N THR A 94 2.71 -4.63 -7.60
CA THR A 94 3.03 -3.80 -8.77
C THR A 94 3.35 -2.38 -8.34
N ILE A 95 2.59 -1.80 -7.40
CA ILE A 95 2.85 -0.45 -6.87
C ILE A 95 4.23 -0.37 -6.23
N VAL A 96 4.57 -1.32 -5.34
CA VAL A 96 5.89 -1.36 -4.69
C VAL A 96 7.00 -1.56 -5.71
N GLY A 97 6.82 -2.48 -6.66
CA GLY A 97 7.80 -2.79 -7.72
C GLY A 97 8.04 -1.59 -8.63
N ALA A 98 6.99 -1.01 -9.19
CA ALA A 98 7.07 0.14 -10.08
C ALA A 98 7.65 1.36 -9.36
N TYR A 99 7.22 1.66 -8.14
CA TYR A 99 7.76 2.76 -7.35
C TYR A 99 9.26 2.60 -7.09
N THR A 100 9.69 1.40 -6.67
CA THR A 100 11.11 1.14 -6.41
C THR A 100 11.95 1.17 -7.67
N ALA A 101 11.43 0.72 -8.81
CA ALA A 101 12.09 0.79 -10.11
C ALA A 101 12.25 2.23 -10.58
N LEU A 102 11.17 3.02 -10.54
CA LEU A 102 11.19 4.43 -10.94
C LEU A 102 12.13 5.26 -10.06
N GLN A 103 12.14 4.99 -8.75
CA GLN A 103 13.10 5.65 -7.86
C GLN A 103 14.55 5.34 -8.22
N ARG A 104 14.85 4.11 -8.63
CA ARG A 104 16.20 3.74 -9.07
C ARG A 104 16.58 4.42 -10.39
N MET A 105 15.67 4.39 -11.37
CA MET A 105 15.88 4.98 -12.69
C MET A 105 16.11 6.49 -12.64
N TRP A 106 15.30 7.19 -11.87
CA TRP A 106 15.36 8.65 -11.80
C TRP A 106 16.31 9.17 -10.73
N LYS A 107 17.04 8.28 -10.04
CA LYS A 107 17.85 8.62 -8.86
C LYS A 107 17.07 9.57 -7.93
N ALA A 108 15.75 9.33 -7.84
CA ALA A 108 14.84 10.16 -7.09
C ALA A 108 15.22 10.08 -5.61
N SER A 109 15.97 11.06 -5.17
CA SER A 109 16.32 11.24 -3.78
C SER A 109 15.13 11.87 -3.05
N THR A 110 15.01 11.60 -1.77
CA THR A 110 14.11 12.31 -0.85
C THR A 110 14.30 13.84 -0.91
N ALA A 111 15.43 14.32 -1.47
CA ALA A 111 15.69 15.72 -1.75
C ALA A 111 14.87 16.33 -2.90
N ARG A 112 14.20 15.48 -3.72
CA ARG A 112 13.35 15.92 -4.84
C ARG A 112 11.93 15.39 -4.65
N PRO A 113 11.09 16.05 -3.83
CA PRO A 113 9.76 15.56 -3.49
C PRO A 113 8.83 15.39 -4.71
N TRP A 114 8.96 16.25 -5.73
CA TRP A 114 8.18 16.15 -6.96
C TRP A 114 8.47 14.86 -7.76
N ALA A 115 9.74 14.42 -7.81
CA ALA A 115 10.10 13.19 -8.50
C ALA A 115 9.54 11.95 -7.78
N SER A 116 9.54 11.95 -6.44
CA SER A 116 8.89 10.92 -5.65
C SER A 116 7.37 10.92 -5.83
N PHE A 117 6.76 12.11 -5.97
CA PHE A 117 5.33 12.25 -6.23
C PHE A 117 4.95 11.65 -7.60
N VAL A 118 5.66 12.02 -8.64
CA VAL A 118 5.41 11.46 -9.99
C VAL A 118 5.65 9.95 -10.00
N ALA A 119 6.70 9.46 -9.33
CA ALA A 119 6.99 8.03 -9.24
C ALA A 119 5.87 7.25 -8.54
N ILE A 120 5.32 7.76 -7.43
CA ILE A 120 4.26 7.04 -6.72
C ILE A 120 2.94 7.10 -7.47
N VAL A 121 2.60 8.22 -8.10
CA VAL A 121 1.39 8.33 -8.94
C VAL A 121 1.47 7.37 -10.13
N ALA A 122 2.60 7.35 -10.84
CA ALA A 122 2.81 6.41 -11.95
C ALA A 122 2.73 4.94 -11.48
N ALA A 123 3.32 4.62 -10.33
CA ALA A 123 3.23 3.29 -9.74
C ALA A 123 1.79 2.90 -9.40
N MET A 124 0.98 3.82 -8.86
CA MET A 124 -0.43 3.58 -8.58
C MET A 124 -1.24 3.35 -9.85
N LEU A 125 -0.96 4.09 -10.91
CA LEU A 125 -1.61 3.87 -12.22
C LEU A 125 -1.27 2.50 -12.79
N CYS A 126 0.00 2.09 -12.74
CA CYS A 126 0.44 0.76 -13.14
C CYS A 126 -0.26 -0.35 -12.32
N GLY A 127 -0.31 -0.18 -11.00
CA GLY A 127 -0.99 -1.11 -10.10
C GLY A 127 -2.48 -1.24 -10.42
N LYS A 128 -3.17 -0.12 -10.66
CA LYS A 128 -4.58 -0.13 -11.07
C LYS A 128 -4.78 -0.81 -12.42
N GLY A 129 -3.89 -0.57 -13.39
CA GLY A 129 -3.91 -1.26 -14.67
C GLY A 129 -3.84 -2.78 -14.50
N VAL A 130 -2.91 -3.27 -13.68
CA VAL A 130 -2.78 -4.71 -13.38
C VAL A 130 -4.02 -5.24 -12.66
N TYR A 131 -4.54 -4.51 -11.67
CA TYR A 131 -5.76 -4.91 -10.95
C TYR A 131 -6.95 -5.10 -11.89
N TYR A 132 -7.22 -4.12 -12.77
CA TYR A 132 -8.34 -4.21 -13.70
C TYR A 132 -8.12 -5.26 -14.78
N ALA A 133 -6.89 -5.43 -15.28
CA ALA A 133 -6.56 -6.49 -16.21
C ALA A 133 -6.82 -7.89 -15.62
N LEU A 134 -6.34 -8.14 -14.40
CA LEU A 134 -6.58 -9.39 -13.70
C LEU A 134 -8.07 -9.60 -13.37
N LYS A 135 -8.76 -8.55 -12.95
CA LYS A 135 -10.18 -8.60 -12.64
C LYS A 135 -11.01 -8.95 -13.88
N ALA A 136 -10.68 -8.39 -15.04
CA ALA A 136 -11.33 -8.71 -16.31
C ALA A 136 -11.13 -10.18 -16.72
N LEU A 137 -9.92 -10.72 -16.47
CA LEU A 137 -9.59 -12.09 -16.82
C LEU A 137 -10.21 -13.14 -15.88
N VAL A 138 -10.36 -12.81 -14.58
CA VAL A 138 -10.63 -13.80 -13.53
C VAL A 138 -12.05 -13.71 -12.98
N ILE A 139 -12.64 -12.53 -12.90
CA ILE A 139 -13.90 -12.33 -12.15
C ILE A 139 -15.11 -12.19 -13.06
N ALA A 140 -15.13 -11.39 -14.05
CA ALA A 140 -16.07 -11.21 -15.17
C ALA A 140 -15.99 -9.77 -15.72
N PRO A 141 -16.22 -9.55 -17.01
CA PRO A 141 -16.16 -8.23 -17.61
C PRO A 141 -17.25 -7.25 -17.09
N ASP A 142 -18.42 -7.76 -16.70
CA ASP A 142 -19.58 -6.92 -16.35
C ASP A 142 -19.45 -6.18 -15.01
N ALA A 143 -18.54 -6.60 -14.12
CA ALA A 143 -18.33 -6.01 -12.80
C ALA A 143 -17.01 -5.20 -12.69
N LEU A 144 -16.45 -4.73 -13.81
CA LEU A 144 -15.11 -4.14 -13.85
C LEU A 144 -14.99 -2.90 -12.97
N VAL A 145 -15.94 -1.98 -13.01
CA VAL A 145 -15.84 -0.68 -12.31
C VAL A 145 -16.95 -0.57 -11.27
N THR A 146 -16.66 -0.98 -10.04
CA THR A 146 -17.59 -0.83 -8.90
C THR A 146 -17.51 0.53 -8.21
N THR A 147 -16.39 1.24 -8.37
CA THR A 147 -16.18 2.58 -7.80
C THR A 147 -15.88 3.57 -8.93
N PRO A 148 -16.49 4.77 -8.93
CA PRO A 148 -16.23 5.78 -9.96
C PRO A 148 -14.74 6.08 -10.10
N ILE A 149 -14.24 6.12 -11.33
CA ILE A 149 -12.82 6.36 -11.64
C ILE A 149 -12.35 7.69 -11.03
N ALA A 150 -13.20 8.72 -11.06
CA ALA A 150 -12.90 10.00 -10.45
C ALA A 150 -12.60 9.89 -8.94
N THR A 151 -13.39 9.12 -8.20
CA THR A 151 -13.17 8.90 -6.77
C THR A 151 -11.83 8.19 -6.53
N GLN A 152 -11.50 7.19 -7.34
CA GLN A 152 -10.23 6.47 -7.23
C GLN A 152 -9.03 7.38 -7.54
N ALA A 153 -9.16 8.25 -8.54
CA ALA A 153 -8.12 9.23 -8.90
C ALA A 153 -7.88 10.23 -7.76
N VAL A 154 -8.95 10.78 -7.18
CA VAL A 154 -8.83 11.70 -6.03
C VAL A 154 -8.16 11.03 -4.84
N VAL A 155 -8.58 9.82 -4.49
CA VAL A 155 -7.98 9.06 -3.37
C VAL A 155 -6.49 8.77 -3.63
N ALA A 156 -6.13 8.39 -4.86
CA ALA A 156 -4.74 8.15 -5.23
C ALA A 156 -3.88 9.42 -5.13
N LEU A 157 -4.39 10.57 -5.61
CA LEU A 157 -3.69 11.85 -5.53
C LEU A 157 -3.51 12.31 -4.06
N VAL A 158 -4.55 12.20 -3.24
CA VAL A 158 -4.46 12.52 -1.80
C VAL A 158 -3.46 11.61 -1.11
N ALA A 159 -3.51 10.31 -1.34
CA ALA A 159 -2.58 9.34 -0.77
C ALA A 159 -1.13 9.62 -1.21
N ALA A 160 -0.89 9.95 -2.48
CA ALA A 160 0.41 10.31 -3.01
C ALA A 160 0.95 11.60 -2.37
N THR A 161 0.10 12.61 -2.20
CA THR A 161 0.47 13.88 -1.57
C THR A 161 0.86 13.67 -0.11
N LEU A 162 0.05 12.95 0.66
CA LEU A 162 0.34 12.62 2.07
C LEU A 162 1.64 11.81 2.19
N PHE A 163 1.84 10.82 1.33
CA PHE A 163 3.04 10.00 1.32
C PHE A 163 4.30 10.84 1.07
N CYS A 164 4.29 11.69 0.05
CA CYS A 164 5.44 12.53 -0.29
C CYS A 164 5.72 13.60 0.77
N THR A 165 4.65 14.22 1.32
CA THR A 165 4.79 15.20 2.42
C THR A 165 5.40 14.55 3.65
N ALA A 166 4.92 13.37 4.05
CA ALA A 166 5.46 12.63 5.18
C ALA A 166 6.93 12.25 4.96
N GLN A 167 7.27 11.75 3.77
CA GLN A 167 8.67 11.44 3.43
C GLN A 167 9.57 12.68 3.51
N TYR A 168 9.11 13.82 2.98
CA TYR A 168 9.85 15.06 3.00
C TYR A 168 10.07 15.59 4.43
N LEU A 169 9.03 15.61 5.26
CA LEU A 169 9.13 16.06 6.65
C LEU A 169 10.10 15.20 7.46
N ILE A 170 10.03 13.87 7.30
CA ILE A 170 10.95 12.96 7.99
C ILE A 170 12.39 13.08 7.46
N ALA A 171 12.57 13.42 6.18
CA ALA A 171 13.91 13.66 5.63
C ALA A 171 14.53 14.96 6.19
N ARG A 172 13.70 15.97 6.45
CA ARG A 172 14.12 17.26 6.98
C ARG A 172 14.40 17.26 8.49
N SER A 173 13.78 16.33 9.23
CA SER A 173 13.94 16.20 10.69
C SER A 173 15.21 15.44 11.12
N LYS A 174 16.02 14.98 10.18
CA LYS A 174 17.32 14.29 10.38
C LYS A 174 18.49 15.18 10.02
#